data_4edc1aa0f24b4c7b8b07643686704136
#
_entry.id   4edc1aa0f24b4c7b8b07643686704136
#
_cell.length_a   1.000
_cell.length_b   1.000
_cell.length_c   1.000
_cell.angle_alpha   90.00
_cell.angle_beta   90.00
_cell.angle_gamma   90.00
#
_symmetry.space_group_name_H-M   'P 1'
#
loop_
_entity.id
_entity.type
_entity.pdbx_description
1 polymer ?
#
loop_
_entity_poly.entity_id
_entity_poly.type
_entity_poly.pdbx_seq_one_letter_code
_entity_poly.pdbx_strand_id
1 'polypeptide(L)'
;MPDRNVEFATIRRLLRVDDGNKNGHVPPVAASQSPTPEPSFQPPNENPVPDSYHTRLSTLTSETDNGKHVTWIIFGSIGGASILLVLSAIYLLYCRSKRVVTVMPWTTGLSGQLQKTFVTGIPSLRRSELEIACEDFSNIIGSLSDCTLYKGTLSSGVEIAVTSTMVTSAQDWLEQYEAHFRKKISMLSKVNHKNFMSLLGPCEEEEPFTRMMVFEYAPNGTLFEHLHVKEAEQLDWAARLRIAMGVVYCLEYMDQLDPPVVLRNLNSSSIYLTEDYAAKVSDLGFSGDERDPESAADASDQESIVYKFGILLLEIISGRLPFSKDDGLLVLWASAYITGKRPLKDMADPTLRSVREQDISALCEVIKSCINPKPKERPTMAEVANQMRLITAIPPVEATPKSSPLWWADLEIVSS
;
A
#
# COMPACT_ATOMS: atom_id res chain seq x y z
N MET A 1 -0.60 28.05 -20.41
CA MET A 1 0.27 26.87 -20.38
C MET A 1 -0.61 25.70 -20.74
N PRO A 2 -0.36 24.93 -21.80
CA PRO A 2 -1.13 23.75 -22.11
C PRO A 2 -0.81 22.66 -21.10
N ASP A 3 -1.81 21.86 -20.79
CA ASP A 3 -1.81 20.80 -19.79
C ASP A 3 -0.74 19.75 -20.10
N ARG A 4 0.36 19.72 -19.35
CA ARG A 4 1.43 18.73 -19.52
C ARG A 4 0.99 17.28 -19.28
N ASN A 5 -0.11 17.09 -18.57
CA ASN A 5 -0.64 15.75 -18.27
C ASN A 5 -1.29 15.05 -19.47
N VAL A 6 -1.75 15.83 -20.48
CA VAL A 6 -2.31 15.29 -21.72
C VAL A 6 -1.21 14.75 -22.65
N GLU A 7 0.00 15.29 -22.54
CA GLU A 7 1.16 14.87 -23.35
C GLU A 7 1.66 13.46 -23.02
N PHE A 8 1.55 13.04 -21.75
CA PHE A 8 1.98 11.71 -21.31
C PHE A 8 1.14 10.56 -21.92
N ALA A 9 -0.16 10.75 -22.07
CA ALA A 9 -1.04 9.75 -22.68
C ALA A 9 -0.76 9.56 -24.16
N THR A 10 -0.33 10.64 -24.84
CA THR A 10 -0.07 10.64 -26.29
C THR A 10 1.24 9.91 -26.62
N ILE A 11 2.27 10.02 -25.78
CA ILE A 11 3.57 9.38 -26.00
C ILE A 11 3.44 7.85 -25.85
N ARG A 12 2.68 7.35 -24.86
CA ARG A 12 2.43 5.89 -24.72
C ARG A 12 1.65 5.31 -25.89
N ARG A 13 0.80 6.09 -26.56
CA ARG A 13 0.02 5.64 -27.72
C ARG A 13 0.89 5.33 -28.93
N LEU A 14 2.00 6.05 -29.09
CA LEU A 14 2.94 5.85 -30.21
C LEU A 14 3.82 4.61 -30.05
N LEU A 15 4.05 4.17 -28.82
CA LEU A 15 4.89 3.00 -28.52
C LEU A 15 4.13 1.65 -28.48
N ARG A 16 2.78 1.68 -28.55
CA ARG A 16 1.93 0.48 -28.48
C ARG A 16 1.46 -0.07 -29.84
N VAL A 17 1.94 0.49 -30.96
CA VAL A 17 1.47 0.16 -32.32
C VAL A 17 2.49 -0.69 -33.08
N ASP A 18 3.07 -1.73 -32.48
CA ASP A 18 3.73 -2.74 -33.31
C ASP A 18 3.85 -4.09 -32.61
N ASP A 19 2.73 -4.77 -32.38
CA ASP A 19 2.70 -6.23 -32.30
C ASP A 19 1.25 -6.73 -32.51
N GLY A 20 0.90 -6.82 -33.76
CA GLY A 20 -0.39 -7.35 -34.12
C GLY A 20 -0.48 -7.71 -35.59
N ASN A 21 -0.17 -8.88 -35.95
CA ASN A 21 -0.92 -9.62 -36.95
C ASN A 21 -0.35 -11.00 -37.28
N LYS A 22 -1.13 -12.04 -37.06
CA LYS A 22 -1.39 -13.07 -38.09
C LYS A 22 -2.42 -14.09 -37.61
N ASN A 23 -3.59 -14.01 -38.26
CA ASN A 23 -4.40 -15.09 -38.85
C ASN A 23 -4.73 -16.31 -37.96
N GLY A 24 -5.95 -16.75 -37.84
CA GLY A 24 -7.12 -16.66 -38.68
C GLY A 24 -7.93 -17.95 -38.52
N HIS A 25 -9.20 -17.82 -38.59
CA HIS A 25 -10.19 -18.85 -38.95
C HIS A 25 -11.07 -19.43 -37.85
N VAL A 26 -12.29 -18.99 -37.90
CA VAL A 26 -13.55 -19.53 -37.37
C VAL A 26 -14.19 -20.35 -38.54
N PRO A 27 -15.15 -21.25 -38.45
CA PRO A 27 -16.25 -21.43 -37.51
C PRO A 27 -16.76 -22.89 -37.37
N PRO A 28 -18.09 -23.18 -37.14
CA PRO A 28 -18.79 -23.29 -35.85
C PRO A 28 -19.49 -24.68 -35.68
N VAL A 29 -20.42 -24.76 -34.70
CA VAL A 29 -21.67 -25.54 -34.65
C VAL A 29 -21.82 -26.63 -33.58
N ALA A 30 -22.80 -26.36 -32.77
CA ALA A 30 -23.97 -27.11 -32.26
C ALA A 30 -23.85 -27.98 -31.00
N ALA A 31 -24.56 -27.51 -30.03
CA ALA A 31 -25.73 -28.05 -29.34
C ALA A 31 -25.77 -29.54 -28.99
N SER A 32 -25.95 -29.89 -27.73
CA SER A 32 -27.20 -30.37 -27.17
C SER A 32 -27.05 -31.21 -25.91
N GLN A 33 -27.91 -30.89 -24.96
CA GLN A 33 -28.67 -31.77 -24.05
C GLN A 33 -28.02 -32.35 -22.80
N SER A 34 -28.59 -31.89 -21.68
CA SER A 34 -28.71 -32.58 -20.40
C SER A 34 -29.51 -33.89 -20.53
N PRO A 35 -29.47 -34.82 -19.60
CA PRO A 35 -30.30 -34.69 -18.37
C PRO A 35 -29.74 -35.31 -17.08
N THR A 36 -30.27 -34.84 -15.97
CA THR A 36 -30.33 -35.42 -14.63
C THR A 36 -30.98 -36.84 -14.61
N PRO A 37 -30.79 -37.72 -13.58
CA PRO A 37 -31.47 -37.54 -12.30
C PRO A 37 -30.76 -38.04 -11.04
N GLU A 38 -31.25 -37.53 -9.91
CA GLU A 38 -31.14 -38.10 -8.57
C GLU A 38 -31.70 -39.51 -8.43
N PRO A 39 -31.37 -40.26 -7.32
CA PRO A 39 -32.37 -40.32 -6.28
C PRO A 39 -31.84 -40.36 -4.83
N SER A 40 -32.68 -39.79 -4.00
CA SER A 40 -32.85 -39.85 -2.56
C SER A 40 -32.74 -41.21 -1.90
N PHE A 41 -32.25 -41.24 -0.65
CA PHE A 41 -32.79 -42.10 0.41
C PHE A 41 -32.52 -41.52 1.81
N GLN A 42 -33.59 -41.40 2.58
CA GLN A 42 -33.69 -41.08 3.99
C GLN A 42 -34.15 -42.34 4.77
N PRO A 43 -34.29 -42.26 6.13
CA PRO A 43 -33.57 -43.03 7.14
C PRO A 43 -34.38 -44.17 7.77
N PRO A 44 -33.97 -44.78 8.89
CA PRO A 44 -34.79 -44.61 10.09
C PRO A 44 -34.07 -44.60 11.45
N ASN A 45 -34.62 -43.84 12.34
CA ASN A 45 -35.02 -43.96 13.75
C ASN A 45 -34.62 -45.20 14.53
N GLU A 46 -34.17 -45.00 15.78
CA GLU A 46 -34.94 -45.23 17.03
C GLU A 46 -34.02 -45.25 18.27
N ASN A 47 -34.49 -44.54 19.28
CA ASN A 47 -34.11 -44.65 20.69
C ASN A 47 -34.64 -45.95 21.31
N PRO A 48 -34.28 -46.43 22.53
CA PRO A 48 -34.62 -45.72 23.77
C PRO A 48 -33.65 -45.88 24.97
N VAL A 49 -33.91 -45.10 26.00
CA VAL A 49 -33.49 -45.14 27.39
C VAL A 49 -34.19 -46.32 28.09
N PRO A 50 -33.76 -46.94 29.22
CA PRO A 50 -33.90 -46.34 30.56
C PRO A 50 -32.91 -46.75 31.71
N ASP A 51 -33.04 -45.95 32.75
CA ASP A 51 -33.09 -46.20 34.19
C ASP A 51 -31.89 -46.65 35.04
N SER A 52 -31.60 -45.71 35.92
CA SER A 52 -31.56 -45.79 37.40
C SER A 52 -30.96 -46.98 38.07
N TYR A 53 -30.16 -46.72 39.11
CA TYR A 53 -30.40 -47.14 40.51
C TYR A 53 -29.50 -46.42 41.52
N HIS A 54 -30.14 -45.96 42.53
CA HIS A 54 -29.63 -45.54 43.86
C HIS A 54 -28.79 -46.59 44.57
N THR A 55 -27.85 -46.16 45.37
CA THR A 55 -27.79 -46.68 46.76
C THR A 55 -26.89 -45.81 47.64
N ARG A 56 -27.41 -45.54 48.77
CA ARG A 56 -27.02 -44.84 50.00
C ARG A 56 -25.92 -45.52 50.83
N LEU A 57 -25.44 -44.68 51.74
CA LEU A 57 -25.07 -44.99 53.18
C LEU A 57 -23.60 -45.33 53.35
N SER A 58 -22.89 -44.93 54.34
CA SER A 58 -23.13 -44.25 55.63
C SER A 58 -21.79 -43.90 56.27
N THR A 59 -21.80 -42.79 56.95
CA THR A 59 -21.08 -42.43 58.19
C THR A 59 -20.05 -43.39 58.77
N LEU A 60 -18.90 -42.81 59.12
CA LEU A 60 -18.40 -42.88 60.48
C LEU A 60 -17.35 -41.81 60.77
N THR A 61 -17.57 -41.09 61.82
CA THR A 61 -16.77 -40.13 62.53
C THR A 61 -15.48 -40.68 63.08
N SER A 62 -14.38 -39.92 63.03
CA SER A 62 -13.52 -39.79 64.23
C SER A 62 -12.72 -38.52 64.12
N GLU A 63 -12.89 -37.69 65.11
CA GLU A 63 -12.09 -36.48 65.40
C GLU A 63 -10.62 -36.87 65.62
N THR A 64 -9.73 -36.05 65.09
CA THR A 64 -8.56 -35.63 65.86
C THR A 64 -8.01 -34.32 65.30
N ASP A 65 -7.88 -33.42 66.19
CA ASP A 65 -7.37 -32.04 66.17
C ASP A 65 -5.98 -31.98 65.53
N ASN A 66 -5.92 -31.42 64.35
CA ASN A 66 -4.72 -30.83 63.75
C ASN A 66 -5.05 -29.79 62.66
N GLY A 67 -6.19 -29.14 62.74
CA GLY A 67 -6.78 -28.29 61.68
C GLY A 67 -6.17 -26.90 61.48
N LYS A 68 -5.26 -26.46 62.33
CA LYS A 68 -4.78 -25.04 62.21
C LYS A 68 -3.50 -24.87 61.41
N HIS A 69 -2.64 -25.85 61.35
CA HIS A 69 -1.41 -25.75 60.53
C HIS A 69 -1.64 -26.08 59.06
N VAL A 70 -2.52 -27.00 58.73
CA VAL A 70 -2.82 -27.40 57.35
C VAL A 70 -3.58 -26.29 56.58
N THR A 71 -4.51 -25.61 57.27
CA THR A 71 -5.25 -24.47 56.68
C THR A 71 -4.34 -23.29 56.30
N TRP A 72 -3.33 -22.97 57.12
CA TRP A 72 -2.37 -21.92 56.79
C TRP A 72 -1.46 -22.27 55.60
N ILE A 73 -1.08 -23.56 55.47
CA ILE A 73 -0.28 -24.05 54.32
C ILE A 73 -1.12 -24.04 53.05
N ILE A 74 -2.40 -24.43 53.11
CA ILE A 74 -3.32 -24.41 51.96
C ILE A 74 -3.62 -22.98 51.52
N PHE A 75 -3.91 -22.05 52.44
CA PHE A 75 -4.12 -20.65 52.10
C PHE A 75 -2.83 -19.97 51.58
N GLY A 76 -1.67 -20.29 52.12
CA GLY A 76 -0.38 -19.83 51.65
C GLY A 76 -0.04 -20.34 50.25
N SER A 77 -0.32 -21.59 49.94
CA SER A 77 -0.06 -22.17 48.62
C SER A 77 -1.03 -21.65 47.55
N ILE A 78 -2.33 -21.48 47.86
CA ILE A 78 -3.32 -20.93 46.96
C ILE A 78 -3.03 -19.43 46.72
N GLY A 79 -2.67 -18.68 47.77
CA GLY A 79 -2.27 -17.27 47.61
C GLY A 79 -1.01 -17.11 46.79
N GLY A 80 0.02 -17.93 46.99
CA GLY A 80 1.25 -17.93 46.23
C GLY A 80 1.04 -18.30 44.76
N ALA A 81 0.21 -19.31 44.50
CA ALA A 81 -0.13 -19.71 43.11
C ALA A 81 -0.91 -18.59 42.38
N SER A 82 -1.85 -17.94 43.08
CA SER A 82 -2.62 -16.83 42.50
C SER A 82 -1.74 -15.63 42.16
N ILE A 83 -0.79 -15.29 43.02
CA ILE A 83 0.15 -14.19 42.78
C ILE A 83 1.06 -14.51 41.57
N LEU A 84 1.55 -15.76 41.46
CA LEU A 84 2.35 -16.20 40.33
C LEU A 84 1.56 -16.16 39.00
N LEU A 85 0.28 -16.55 39.04
CA LEU A 85 -0.58 -16.44 37.85
C LEU A 85 -0.83 -14.99 37.44
N VAL A 86 -1.08 -14.10 38.40
CA VAL A 86 -1.24 -12.67 38.13
C VAL A 86 0.05 -12.07 37.59
N LEU A 87 1.20 -12.37 38.19
CA LEU A 87 2.50 -11.89 37.69
C LEU A 87 2.82 -12.47 36.31
N SER A 88 2.50 -13.74 36.06
CA SER A 88 2.64 -14.37 34.74
C SER A 88 1.72 -13.71 33.73
N ALA A 89 0.48 -13.41 34.07
CA ALA A 89 -0.46 -12.71 33.20
C ALA A 89 0.00 -11.28 32.91
N ILE A 90 0.47 -10.55 33.92
CA ILE A 90 1.05 -9.21 33.75
C ILE A 90 2.31 -9.28 32.88
N TYR A 91 3.19 -10.25 33.08
CA TYR A 91 4.37 -10.47 32.26
C TYR A 91 4.00 -10.81 30.80
N LEU A 92 3.02 -11.68 30.59
CA LEU A 92 2.52 -11.99 29.25
C LEU A 92 1.85 -10.79 28.57
N LEU A 93 1.08 -9.98 29.33
CA LEU A 93 0.49 -8.75 28.82
C LEU A 93 1.58 -7.70 28.52
N TYR A 94 2.60 -7.59 29.34
CA TYR A 94 3.75 -6.73 29.12
C TYR A 94 4.60 -7.18 27.92
N CYS A 95 4.85 -8.49 27.79
CA CYS A 95 5.50 -9.06 26.60
C CYS A 95 4.64 -8.94 25.35
N ARG A 96 3.32 -8.98 25.48
CA ARG A 96 2.37 -8.79 24.37
C ARG A 96 2.23 -7.31 23.99
N SER A 97 2.32 -6.41 24.97
CA SER A 97 2.37 -4.95 24.76
C SER A 97 3.70 -4.49 24.16
N LYS A 98 4.80 -5.18 24.49
CA LYS A 98 6.12 -5.01 23.86
C LYS A 98 6.33 -5.99 22.70
N ARG A 99 5.30 -6.46 22.03
CA ARG A 99 5.49 -6.84 20.64
C ARG A 99 5.82 -5.57 19.88
N VAL A 100 7.08 -5.16 20.02
CA VAL A 100 7.78 -4.58 18.90
C VAL A 100 7.32 -5.41 17.74
N VAL A 101 6.61 -4.80 16.81
CA VAL A 101 6.46 -5.35 15.47
C VAL A 101 7.90 -5.47 15.03
N THR A 102 8.50 -6.63 15.27
CA THR A 102 9.70 -7.03 14.57
C THR A 102 9.19 -7.09 13.15
N VAL A 103 9.37 -6.00 12.42
CA VAL A 103 9.31 -5.99 10.98
C VAL A 103 10.29 -7.10 10.64
N MET A 104 9.78 -8.29 10.33
CA MET A 104 10.61 -9.31 9.72
C MET A 104 11.19 -8.61 8.52
N PRO A 105 12.53 -8.47 8.44
CA PRO A 105 13.11 -7.95 7.22
C PRO A 105 12.52 -8.82 6.13
N TRP A 106 11.94 -8.20 5.12
CA TRP A 106 11.57 -8.87 3.91
C TRP A 106 12.74 -9.74 3.52
N THR A 107 12.58 -11.04 3.60
CA THR A 107 13.42 -11.96 2.86
C THR A 107 12.98 -11.83 1.40
N THR A 108 13.24 -10.66 0.82
CA THR A 108 13.21 -10.50 -0.61
C THR A 108 14.42 -11.26 -1.10
N GLY A 109 14.18 -12.31 -1.83
CA GLY A 109 15.19 -13.00 -2.59
C GLY A 109 15.75 -12.14 -3.70
N LEU A 110 16.37 -11.07 -3.32
CA LEU A 110 17.31 -10.38 -4.18
C LEU A 110 18.52 -11.30 -4.33
N SER A 111 18.98 -11.51 -5.56
CA SER A 111 20.17 -12.29 -5.85
C SER A 111 21.27 -11.98 -4.82
N GLY A 112 22.10 -12.95 -4.45
CA GLY A 112 23.02 -12.84 -3.31
C GLY A 112 23.91 -11.58 -3.28
N GLN A 113 24.00 -10.82 -4.38
CA GLN A 113 24.63 -9.51 -4.44
C GLN A 113 23.74 -8.41 -3.84
N LEU A 114 22.44 -8.40 -4.12
CA LEU A 114 21.48 -7.44 -3.54
C LEU A 114 21.21 -7.74 -2.06
N GLN A 115 21.21 -9.01 -1.65
CA GLN A 115 21.06 -9.38 -0.24
C GLN A 115 22.27 -8.91 0.62
N LYS A 116 23.49 -8.97 0.10
CA LYS A 116 24.67 -8.38 0.77
C LYS A 116 24.56 -6.88 0.95
N THR A 117 23.88 -6.20 0.07
CA THR A 117 23.83 -4.73 0.03
C THR A 117 22.76 -4.16 0.96
N PHE A 118 21.67 -4.88 1.24
CA PHE A 118 20.73 -4.50 2.29
C PHE A 118 21.35 -4.53 3.71
N VAL A 119 22.41 -5.28 3.90
CA VAL A 119 23.19 -5.32 5.15
C VAL A 119 24.25 -4.22 5.20
N THR A 120 24.72 -3.72 4.03
CA THR A 120 25.85 -2.77 3.92
C THR A 120 25.50 -1.41 3.30
N GLY A 121 24.25 -1.20 2.85
CA GLY A 121 23.79 -0.01 2.14
C GLY A 121 23.20 -0.36 0.77
N ILE A 122 22.46 0.59 0.16
CA ILE A 122 21.86 0.39 -1.15
C ILE A 122 22.95 0.25 -2.21
N PRO A 123 22.86 -0.74 -3.15
CA PRO A 123 23.85 -0.91 -4.20
C PRO A 123 23.84 0.27 -5.15
N SER A 124 25.00 0.82 -5.45
CA SER A 124 25.14 1.72 -6.58
C SER A 124 25.17 0.91 -7.88
N LEU A 125 24.33 1.32 -8.84
CA LEU A 125 24.30 0.74 -10.17
C LEU A 125 25.23 1.52 -11.11
N ARG A 126 25.79 0.84 -12.11
CA ARG A 126 26.66 1.49 -13.08
C ARG A 126 25.84 2.05 -14.24
N ARG A 127 26.26 3.22 -14.75
CA ARG A 127 25.64 3.82 -15.90
C ARG A 127 25.61 2.88 -17.11
N SER A 128 26.73 2.19 -17.37
CA SER A 128 26.84 1.23 -18.49
C SER A 128 25.83 0.08 -18.41
N GLU A 129 25.48 -0.37 -17.20
CA GLU A 129 24.44 -1.36 -16.98
C GLU A 129 23.04 -0.79 -17.28
N LEU A 130 22.79 0.45 -16.87
CA LEU A 130 21.54 1.15 -17.13
C LEU A 130 21.37 1.56 -18.60
N GLU A 131 22.45 1.90 -19.32
CA GLU A 131 22.44 2.13 -20.77
C GLU A 131 21.93 0.90 -21.52
N ILE A 132 22.50 -0.27 -21.19
CA ILE A 132 22.06 -1.54 -21.80
C ILE A 132 20.62 -1.84 -21.42
N ALA A 133 20.27 -1.70 -20.13
CA ALA A 133 18.93 -2.00 -19.62
C ALA A 133 17.84 -1.11 -20.24
N CYS A 134 18.14 0.17 -20.48
CA CYS A 134 17.21 1.17 -21.01
C CYS A 134 17.37 1.43 -22.51
N GLU A 135 18.11 0.55 -23.25
CA GLU A 135 18.32 0.65 -24.70
C GLU A 135 18.87 2.04 -25.09
N ASP A 136 20.04 2.38 -24.53
CA ASP A 136 20.69 3.70 -24.68
C ASP A 136 19.78 4.87 -24.26
N PHE A 137 18.95 4.68 -23.24
CA PHE A 137 17.97 5.64 -22.74
C PHE A 137 16.97 6.12 -23.79
N SER A 138 16.67 5.28 -24.79
CA SER A 138 15.66 5.55 -25.81
C SER A 138 14.23 5.30 -25.35
N ASN A 139 14.03 4.42 -24.35
CA ASN A 139 12.72 3.99 -23.87
C ASN A 139 12.16 4.95 -22.78
N ILE A 140 11.79 6.16 -23.21
CA ILE A 140 11.23 7.19 -22.33
C ILE A 140 9.76 6.86 -22.06
N ILE A 141 9.39 6.71 -20.79
CA ILE A 141 8.03 6.44 -20.34
C ILE A 141 7.37 7.64 -19.64
N GLY A 142 8.12 8.70 -19.39
CA GLY A 142 7.60 9.90 -18.78
C GLY A 142 8.65 11.00 -18.60
N SER A 143 8.19 12.20 -18.28
CA SER A 143 9.04 13.32 -17.92
C SER A 143 8.37 14.09 -16.78
N LEU A 144 9.12 14.36 -15.74
CA LEU A 144 8.74 15.23 -14.64
C LEU A 144 9.40 16.61 -14.85
N SER A 145 9.13 17.53 -13.96
CA SER A 145 9.69 18.90 -14.10
C SER A 145 11.22 18.94 -14.04
N ASP A 146 11.84 17.97 -13.40
CA ASP A 146 13.25 17.94 -13.04
C ASP A 146 13.98 16.67 -13.49
N CYS A 147 13.26 15.69 -14.05
CA CYS A 147 13.85 14.45 -14.51
C CYS A 147 13.08 13.80 -15.65
N THR A 148 13.79 12.95 -16.37
CA THR A 148 13.22 12.04 -17.38
C THR A 148 13.12 10.65 -16.79
N LEU A 149 12.02 9.96 -17.08
CA LEU A 149 11.73 8.61 -16.61
C LEU A 149 11.87 7.62 -17.78
N TYR A 150 12.72 6.62 -17.60
CA TYR A 150 12.98 5.57 -18.57
C TYR A 150 12.48 4.22 -18.05
N LYS A 151 12.02 3.36 -18.96
CA LYS A 151 11.84 1.94 -18.66
C LYS A 151 13.08 1.18 -19.08
N GLY A 152 13.51 0.22 -18.25
CA GLY A 152 14.61 -0.67 -18.56
C GLY A 152 14.31 -2.09 -18.12
N THR A 153 15.13 -3.04 -18.61
CA THR A 153 15.13 -4.43 -18.17
C THR A 153 16.55 -4.83 -17.87
N LEU A 154 16.84 -5.16 -16.60
CA LEU A 154 18.15 -5.63 -16.17
C LEU A 154 18.48 -6.99 -16.80
N SER A 155 19.76 -7.34 -16.84
CA SER A 155 20.22 -8.65 -17.33
C SER A 155 19.60 -9.85 -16.58
N SER A 156 19.12 -9.62 -15.37
CA SER A 156 18.35 -10.59 -14.58
C SER A 156 16.90 -10.77 -15.04
N GLY A 157 16.43 -9.98 -16.01
CA GLY A 157 15.03 -9.96 -16.46
C GLY A 157 14.11 -9.07 -15.63
N VAL A 158 14.62 -8.37 -14.61
CA VAL A 158 13.84 -7.46 -13.79
C VAL A 158 13.56 -6.17 -14.55
N GLU A 159 12.28 -5.83 -14.67
CA GLU A 159 11.86 -4.54 -15.21
C GLU A 159 12.08 -3.44 -14.16
N ILE A 160 12.66 -2.33 -14.61
CA ILE A 160 13.02 -1.18 -13.78
C ILE A 160 12.48 0.12 -14.38
N ALA A 161 12.27 1.10 -13.50
CA ALA A 161 12.04 2.49 -13.86
C ALA A 161 13.25 3.31 -13.40
N VAL A 162 13.85 4.05 -14.32
CA VAL A 162 15.04 4.87 -14.06
C VAL A 162 14.68 6.33 -14.19
N THR A 163 14.91 7.12 -13.15
CA THR A 163 14.81 8.57 -13.20
C THR A 163 16.21 9.16 -13.39
N SER A 164 16.38 10.01 -14.37
CA SER A 164 17.62 10.72 -14.65
C SER A 164 17.40 12.23 -14.54
N THR A 165 18.28 12.93 -13.81
CA THR A 165 18.24 14.39 -13.77
C THR A 165 18.40 14.98 -15.18
N MET A 166 17.80 16.15 -15.41
CA MET A 166 18.00 16.91 -16.65
C MET A 166 19.36 17.64 -16.69
N VAL A 167 20.05 17.72 -15.57
CA VAL A 167 21.39 18.32 -15.48
C VAL A 167 22.42 17.32 -16.00
N THR A 168 23.17 17.74 -17.03
CA THR A 168 24.16 16.91 -17.73
C THR A 168 25.61 17.25 -17.44
N SER A 169 25.85 18.30 -16.63
CA SER A 169 27.18 18.81 -16.30
C SER A 169 27.36 18.92 -14.79
N ALA A 170 28.51 18.48 -14.29
CA ALA A 170 28.89 18.68 -12.89
C ALA A 170 28.97 20.16 -12.48
N GLN A 171 29.23 21.05 -13.44
CA GLN A 171 29.30 22.49 -13.17
C GLN A 171 27.93 23.11 -12.89
N ASP A 172 26.87 22.54 -13.48
CA ASP A 172 25.50 22.99 -13.29
C ASP A 172 24.81 22.28 -12.11
N TRP A 173 25.47 21.27 -11.54
CA TRP A 173 24.98 20.53 -10.38
C TRP A 173 25.46 21.18 -9.09
N LEU A 174 24.60 21.99 -8.48
CA LEU A 174 24.92 22.71 -7.26
C LEU A 174 25.03 21.75 -6.07
N GLU A 175 25.84 22.10 -5.07
CA GLU A 175 26.02 21.33 -3.84
C GLU A 175 24.70 21.05 -3.09
N GLN A 176 23.78 22.00 -3.15
CA GLN A 176 22.43 21.81 -2.60
C GLN A 176 21.63 20.69 -3.32
N TYR A 177 21.80 20.52 -4.63
CA TYR A 177 21.14 19.43 -5.37
C TYR A 177 21.73 18.08 -4.99
N GLU A 178 23.05 18.02 -4.81
CA GLU A 178 23.73 16.82 -4.32
C GLU A 178 23.24 16.44 -2.90
N ALA A 179 23.15 17.42 -2.01
CA ALA A 179 22.65 17.20 -0.66
C ALA A 179 21.18 16.70 -0.66
N HIS A 180 20.32 17.27 -1.50
CA HIS A 180 18.93 16.82 -1.68
C HIS A 180 18.86 15.42 -2.26
N PHE A 181 19.64 15.11 -3.28
CA PHE A 181 19.71 13.80 -3.90
C PHE A 181 20.12 12.73 -2.88
N ARG A 182 21.19 12.94 -2.12
CA ARG A 182 21.64 12.02 -1.06
C ARG A 182 20.63 11.87 0.06
N LYS A 183 20.02 12.97 0.51
CA LYS A 183 18.96 12.95 1.51
C LYS A 183 17.77 12.14 1.02
N LYS A 184 17.38 12.30 -0.24
CA LYS A 184 16.27 11.56 -0.86
C LYS A 184 16.56 10.07 -0.94
N ILE A 185 17.72 9.67 -1.41
CA ILE A 185 18.14 8.26 -1.43
C ILE A 185 18.09 7.68 -0.01
N SER A 186 18.65 8.38 0.98
CA SER A 186 18.63 7.95 2.37
C SER A 186 17.21 7.83 2.94
N MET A 187 16.30 8.69 2.53
CA MET A 187 14.89 8.66 2.94
C MET A 187 14.16 7.47 2.28
N LEU A 188 14.26 7.36 0.95
CA LEU A 188 13.57 6.32 0.18
C LEU A 188 14.05 4.91 0.57
N SER A 189 15.34 4.76 0.92
CA SER A 189 15.92 3.50 1.35
C SER A 189 15.35 2.95 2.66
N LYS A 190 14.74 3.79 3.47
CA LYS A 190 14.12 3.39 4.74
C LYS A 190 12.71 2.85 4.56
N VAL A 191 12.06 3.16 3.42
CA VAL A 191 10.68 2.76 3.17
C VAL A 191 10.64 1.35 2.56
N ASN A 192 10.29 0.38 3.39
CA ASN A 192 10.14 -1.01 2.98
C ASN A 192 8.67 -1.44 3.13
N HIS A 193 7.85 -1.10 2.15
CA HIS A 193 6.43 -1.41 2.15
C HIS A 193 5.94 -1.88 0.76
N LYS A 194 5.10 -2.92 0.71
CA LYS A 194 4.63 -3.52 -0.55
C LYS A 194 3.90 -2.54 -1.47
N ASN A 195 3.21 -1.56 -0.91
CA ASN A 195 2.53 -0.52 -1.65
C ASN A 195 3.38 0.73 -1.87
N PHE A 196 4.69 0.68 -1.62
CA PHE A 196 5.64 1.72 -1.98
C PHE A 196 6.50 1.27 -3.18
N MET A 197 6.85 2.19 -4.06
CA MET A 197 7.74 1.94 -5.19
C MET A 197 9.18 1.91 -4.69
N SER A 198 9.74 0.70 -4.57
CA SER A 198 11.04 0.48 -3.93
C SER A 198 12.18 1.06 -4.75
N LEU A 199 13.05 1.81 -4.08
CA LEU A 199 14.32 2.24 -4.63
C LEU A 199 15.27 1.05 -4.68
N LEU A 200 15.73 0.66 -5.87
CA LEU A 200 16.70 -0.43 -6.08
C LEU A 200 18.13 0.05 -5.91
N GLY A 201 18.42 1.29 -6.27
CA GLY A 201 19.72 1.90 -6.07
C GLY A 201 19.90 3.23 -6.81
N PRO A 202 20.89 4.04 -6.43
CA PRO A 202 21.34 5.18 -7.20
C PRO A 202 22.35 4.77 -8.28
N CYS A 203 22.52 5.64 -9.28
CA CYS A 203 23.67 5.67 -10.16
C CYS A 203 24.31 7.07 -10.06
N GLU A 204 25.55 7.08 -9.60
CA GLU A 204 26.33 8.30 -9.36
C GLU A 204 27.68 8.13 -10.05
N GLU A 205 27.89 8.85 -11.17
CA GLU A 205 29.17 8.87 -11.91
C GLU A 205 29.53 10.32 -12.25
N GLU A 206 30.84 10.59 -12.29
CA GLU A 206 31.36 11.93 -12.59
C GLU A 206 31.71 12.09 -14.08
N GLU A 207 32.14 11.01 -14.73
CA GLU A 207 32.50 10.98 -16.15
C GLU A 207 31.88 9.78 -16.88
N PRO A 208 30.78 9.97 -17.64
CA PRO A 208 30.03 11.22 -17.82
C PRO A 208 29.19 11.53 -16.56
N PHE A 209 28.97 12.81 -16.29
CA PHE A 209 28.19 13.24 -15.13
C PHE A 209 26.80 12.58 -15.13
N THR A 210 26.49 11.88 -14.07
CA THR A 210 25.27 11.07 -13.98
C THR A 210 24.73 11.09 -12.55
N ARG A 211 23.46 11.43 -12.41
CA ARG A 211 22.68 11.29 -11.17
C ARG A 211 21.33 10.66 -11.52
N MET A 212 21.16 9.40 -11.18
CA MET A 212 19.95 8.62 -11.48
C MET A 212 19.50 7.88 -10.22
N MET A 213 18.19 7.62 -10.14
CA MET A 213 17.61 6.70 -9.17
C MET A 213 16.87 5.59 -9.93
N VAL A 214 17.08 4.35 -9.49
CA VAL A 214 16.50 3.15 -10.09
C VAL A 214 15.45 2.58 -9.17
N PHE A 215 14.26 2.38 -9.69
CA PHE A 215 13.09 1.89 -8.97
C PHE A 215 12.56 0.60 -9.60
N GLU A 216 11.76 -0.15 -8.85
CA GLU A 216 10.93 -1.18 -9.45
C GLU A 216 9.94 -0.57 -10.47
N TYR A 217 9.56 -1.35 -11.47
CA TYR A 217 8.61 -0.90 -12.51
C TYR A 217 7.19 -1.36 -12.21
N ALA A 218 6.22 -0.48 -12.44
CA ALA A 218 4.80 -0.78 -12.34
C ALA A 218 4.14 -0.63 -13.74
N PRO A 219 3.64 -1.74 -14.34
CA PRO A 219 3.33 -1.77 -15.76
C PRO A 219 2.03 -1.05 -16.15
N ASN A 220 1.09 -0.89 -15.24
CA ASN A 220 -0.23 -0.33 -15.56
C ASN A 220 -0.31 1.20 -15.44
N GLY A 221 0.85 1.90 -15.38
CA GLY A 221 0.85 3.36 -15.38
C GLY A 221 0.35 3.94 -14.07
N THR A 222 -0.22 5.13 -14.11
CA THR A 222 -0.65 5.89 -12.95
C THR A 222 -2.15 5.80 -12.70
N LEU A 223 -2.56 5.99 -11.45
CA LEU A 223 -3.97 6.12 -11.09
C LEU A 223 -4.66 7.28 -11.84
N PHE A 224 -3.92 8.37 -12.08
CA PHE A 224 -4.40 9.51 -12.87
C PHE A 224 -4.87 9.08 -14.26
N GLU A 225 -4.10 8.25 -14.95
CA GLU A 225 -4.47 7.75 -16.29
C GLU A 225 -5.79 6.98 -16.23
N HIS A 226 -5.97 6.11 -15.24
CA HIS A 226 -7.17 5.29 -15.09
C HIS A 226 -8.41 6.05 -14.62
N LEU A 227 -8.23 7.20 -13.97
CA LEU A 227 -9.37 8.03 -13.54
C LEU A 227 -9.79 9.05 -14.61
N HIS A 228 -8.83 9.57 -15.42
CA HIS A 228 -9.06 10.77 -16.23
C HIS A 228 -8.80 10.58 -17.72
N VAL A 229 -8.11 9.51 -18.13
CA VAL A 229 -7.84 9.24 -19.55
C VAL A 229 -8.83 8.21 -20.06
N LYS A 230 -9.65 8.60 -21.05
CA LYS A 230 -10.76 7.79 -21.56
C LYS A 230 -10.34 6.46 -22.18
N GLU A 231 -9.12 6.42 -22.70
CA GLU A 231 -8.53 5.26 -23.37
C GLU A 231 -7.96 4.24 -22.38
N ALA A 232 -7.76 4.63 -21.13
CA ALA A 232 -7.28 3.74 -20.08
C ALA A 232 -8.40 2.79 -19.60
N GLU A 233 -8.00 1.63 -19.08
CA GLU A 233 -8.94 0.70 -18.47
C GLU A 233 -9.58 1.32 -17.23
N GLN A 234 -10.91 1.29 -17.19
CA GLN A 234 -11.66 1.89 -16.09
C GLN A 234 -11.64 0.97 -14.87
N LEU A 235 -11.26 1.55 -13.74
CA LEU A 235 -11.27 0.87 -12.45
C LEU A 235 -12.70 0.80 -11.90
N ASP A 236 -13.14 -0.40 -11.55
CA ASP A 236 -14.38 -0.60 -10.82
C ASP A 236 -14.29 -0.12 -9.35
N TRP A 237 -15.41 -0.16 -8.65
CA TRP A 237 -15.47 0.28 -7.25
C TRP A 237 -14.54 -0.49 -6.33
N ALA A 238 -14.45 -1.81 -6.48
CA ALA A 238 -13.61 -2.67 -5.64
C ALA A 238 -12.13 -2.38 -5.86
N ALA A 239 -11.69 -2.22 -7.11
CA ALA A 239 -10.33 -1.83 -7.47
C ALA A 239 -9.97 -0.46 -6.90
N ARG A 240 -10.88 0.54 -7.01
CA ARG A 240 -10.66 1.88 -6.44
C ARG A 240 -10.49 1.85 -4.92
N LEU A 241 -11.31 1.07 -4.21
CA LEU A 241 -11.17 0.91 -2.77
C LEU A 241 -9.89 0.17 -2.39
N ARG A 242 -9.52 -0.86 -3.15
CA ARG A 242 -8.25 -1.58 -2.95
C ARG A 242 -7.05 -0.67 -3.11
N ILE A 243 -7.06 0.20 -4.12
CA ILE A 243 -6.01 1.18 -4.36
C ILE A 243 -5.93 2.18 -3.19
N ALA A 244 -7.08 2.75 -2.77
CA ALA A 244 -7.13 3.66 -1.64
C ALA A 244 -6.60 3.02 -0.35
N MET A 245 -6.93 1.73 -0.11
CA MET A 245 -6.42 0.97 1.03
C MET A 245 -4.92 0.72 0.95
N GLY A 246 -4.38 0.40 -0.23
CA GLY A 246 -2.93 0.26 -0.43
C GLY A 246 -2.18 1.56 -0.13
N VAL A 247 -2.73 2.69 -0.57
CA VAL A 247 -2.15 4.01 -0.28
C VAL A 247 -2.18 4.31 1.22
N VAL A 248 -3.33 4.15 1.89
CA VAL A 248 -3.44 4.50 3.31
C VAL A 248 -2.55 3.63 4.19
N TYR A 249 -2.41 2.32 3.90
CA TYR A 249 -1.49 1.45 4.63
C TYR A 249 -0.02 1.81 4.42
N CYS A 250 0.33 2.26 3.21
CA CYS A 250 1.68 2.76 2.94
C CYS A 250 1.97 4.03 3.75
N LEU A 251 1.03 4.98 3.77
CA LEU A 251 1.18 6.22 4.52
C LEU A 251 1.20 5.99 6.03
N GLU A 252 0.37 5.08 6.56
CA GLU A 252 0.39 4.65 7.96
C GLU A 252 1.75 4.08 8.34
N TYR A 253 2.33 3.21 7.49
CA TYR A 253 3.65 2.64 7.69
C TYR A 253 4.75 3.72 7.70
N MET A 254 4.70 4.67 6.76
CA MET A 254 5.68 5.75 6.66
C MET A 254 5.63 6.70 7.86
N ASP A 255 4.44 6.95 8.40
CA ASP A 255 4.21 7.75 9.61
C ASP A 255 4.81 7.10 10.87
N GLN A 256 4.87 5.75 10.92
CA GLN A 256 5.41 4.98 12.04
C GLN A 256 6.93 4.79 12.00
N LEU A 257 7.61 5.21 10.94
CA LEU A 257 9.07 5.16 10.86
C LEU A 257 9.71 6.16 11.84
N ASP A 258 10.93 5.91 12.23
CA ASP A 258 11.74 6.79 13.07
C ASP A 258 13.04 7.21 12.33
N PRO A 259 13.17 8.48 11.92
CA PRO A 259 12.14 9.49 11.87
C PRO A 259 11.04 9.20 10.83
N PRO A 260 9.82 9.74 10.98
CA PRO A 260 8.75 9.60 10.01
C PRO A 260 9.16 10.07 8.62
N VAL A 261 8.64 9.38 7.60
CA VAL A 261 8.85 9.75 6.20
C VAL A 261 7.58 10.36 5.65
N VAL A 262 7.64 11.61 5.24
CA VAL A 262 6.49 12.34 4.70
C VAL A 262 6.69 12.60 3.21
N LEU A 263 5.71 12.17 2.41
CA LEU A 263 5.68 12.43 0.97
C LEU A 263 5.16 13.85 0.70
N ARG A 264 5.94 14.64 -0.02
CA ARG A 264 5.53 16.00 -0.38
C ARG A 264 4.48 16.03 -1.49
N ASN A 265 4.53 15.10 -2.43
CA ASN A 265 3.67 15.05 -3.61
C ASN A 265 2.81 13.78 -3.62
N LEU A 266 1.72 13.79 -2.85
CA LEU A 266 0.71 12.75 -2.91
C LEU A 266 -0.46 13.21 -3.79
N ASN A 267 -0.62 12.58 -4.94
CA ASN A 267 -1.71 12.80 -5.90
C ASN A 267 -1.88 11.55 -6.78
N SER A 268 -2.89 11.51 -7.62
CA SER A 268 -3.16 10.35 -8.49
C SER A 268 -2.05 10.04 -9.49
N SER A 269 -1.25 11.04 -9.92
CA SER A 269 -0.09 10.84 -10.79
C SER A 269 1.13 10.24 -10.07
N SER A 270 1.18 10.32 -8.74
CA SER A 270 2.22 9.68 -7.93
C SER A 270 1.87 8.27 -7.45
N ILE A 271 0.69 7.76 -7.81
CA ILE A 271 0.26 6.40 -7.52
C ILE A 271 0.34 5.58 -8.80
N TYR A 272 1.30 4.67 -8.87
CA TYR A 272 1.44 3.73 -9.97
C TYR A 272 0.66 2.45 -9.67
N LEU A 273 0.31 1.70 -10.72
CA LEU A 273 -0.46 0.46 -10.59
C LEU A 273 0.37 -0.73 -11.07
N THR A 274 0.39 -1.75 -10.25
CA THR A 274 1.02 -3.05 -10.57
C THR A 274 0.21 -3.82 -11.60
N GLU A 275 0.74 -4.96 -12.08
CA GLU A 275 0.04 -5.84 -13.02
C GLU A 275 -1.36 -6.26 -12.53
N ASP A 276 -1.51 -6.46 -11.22
CA ASP A 276 -2.79 -6.79 -10.58
C ASP A 276 -3.56 -5.57 -10.05
N TYR A 277 -3.23 -4.37 -10.54
CA TYR A 277 -3.86 -3.09 -10.17
C TYR A 277 -3.77 -2.73 -8.69
N ALA A 278 -2.78 -3.22 -7.97
CA ALA A 278 -2.48 -2.72 -6.63
C ALA A 278 -1.70 -1.41 -6.68
N ALA A 279 -1.92 -0.56 -5.68
CA ALA A 279 -1.24 0.73 -5.60
C ALA A 279 0.25 0.59 -5.26
N LYS A 280 1.08 1.39 -5.92
CA LYS A 280 2.47 1.68 -5.60
C LYS A 280 2.63 3.18 -5.44
N VAL A 281 2.73 3.65 -4.22
CA VAL A 281 3.02 5.05 -3.91
C VAL A 281 4.44 5.37 -4.33
N SER A 282 4.66 6.45 -5.05
CA SER A 282 5.98 6.80 -5.58
C SER A 282 6.41 8.21 -5.20
N ASP A 283 7.71 8.44 -5.19
CA ASP A 283 8.35 9.74 -5.08
C ASP A 283 9.59 9.80 -5.98
N LEU A 284 9.35 9.94 -7.29
CA LEU A 284 10.34 9.75 -8.36
C LEU A 284 11.16 11.00 -8.70
N GLY A 285 10.68 12.21 -8.40
CA GLY A 285 11.35 13.47 -8.76
C GLY A 285 12.62 13.72 -7.94
N PHE A 286 13.48 14.62 -8.42
CA PHE A 286 14.71 15.05 -7.74
C PHE A 286 14.48 16.27 -6.85
N SER A 287 13.57 17.17 -7.24
CA SER A 287 13.33 18.41 -6.52
C SER A 287 12.73 18.17 -5.14
N GLY A 288 13.45 18.59 -4.13
CA GLY A 288 12.82 19.10 -2.92
C GLY A 288 12.34 20.52 -3.20
N ASP A 289 11.11 20.84 -2.83
CA ASP A 289 10.58 22.22 -2.87
C ASP A 289 11.65 23.19 -2.33
N GLU A 290 11.92 24.28 -3.06
CA GLU A 290 12.94 25.29 -2.71
C GLU A 290 12.66 26.05 -1.39
N ARG A 291 11.64 25.64 -0.63
CA ARG A 291 11.36 26.19 0.69
C ARG A 291 12.26 25.55 1.74
N ASP A 292 13.20 26.36 2.17
CA ASP A 292 14.14 26.21 3.29
C ASP A 292 14.52 24.78 3.75
N PRO A 293 15.81 24.40 3.61
CA PRO A 293 16.32 23.10 4.08
C PRO A 293 16.22 22.91 5.61
N GLU A 294 15.85 23.93 6.36
CA GLU A 294 15.83 23.97 7.82
C GLU A 294 14.42 23.79 8.43
N SER A 295 13.36 23.73 7.60
CA SER A 295 12.07 23.30 8.10
C SER A 295 12.10 21.78 8.27
N ALA A 296 12.47 21.36 9.46
CA ALA A 296 12.28 20.00 9.94
C ALA A 296 10.90 19.47 9.55
N ALA A 297 10.78 18.15 9.33
CA ALA A 297 9.49 17.47 9.18
C ALA A 297 8.64 17.80 10.42
N ASP A 298 7.99 18.94 10.36
CA ASP A 298 7.13 19.43 11.44
C ASP A 298 5.82 18.66 11.43
N ALA A 299 5.15 18.61 12.56
CA ALA A 299 3.79 18.10 12.69
C ALA A 299 2.85 18.65 11.59
N SER A 300 3.17 19.84 11.02
CA SER A 300 2.46 20.42 9.89
C SER A 300 2.55 19.61 8.60
N ASP A 301 3.63 18.83 8.40
CA ASP A 301 3.79 17.98 7.22
C ASP A 301 2.94 16.71 7.32
N GLN A 302 2.82 16.12 8.52
CA GLN A 302 1.91 14.98 8.77
C GLN A 302 0.44 15.40 8.61
N GLU A 303 0.06 16.54 9.16
CA GLU A 303 -1.29 17.11 8.98
C GLU A 303 -1.57 17.44 7.49
N SER A 304 -0.53 17.78 6.73
CA SER A 304 -0.61 18.05 5.30
C SER A 304 -0.82 16.78 4.48
N ILE A 305 -0.16 15.65 4.82
CA ILE A 305 -0.34 14.39 4.09
C ILE A 305 -1.75 13.81 4.27
N VAL A 306 -2.33 13.95 5.47
CA VAL A 306 -3.71 13.57 5.74
C VAL A 306 -4.68 14.34 4.85
N TYR A 307 -4.48 15.65 4.72
CA TYR A 307 -5.29 16.48 3.81
C TYR A 307 -5.17 16.03 2.35
N LYS A 308 -3.94 15.79 1.88
CA LYS A 308 -3.69 15.30 0.51
C LYS A 308 -4.33 13.94 0.27
N PHE A 309 -4.29 13.04 1.25
CA PHE A 309 -4.99 11.77 1.18
C PHE A 309 -6.52 11.97 1.08
N GLY A 310 -7.08 12.89 1.84
CA GLY A 310 -8.51 13.24 1.74
C GLY A 310 -8.92 13.72 0.35
N ILE A 311 -8.07 14.55 -0.29
CA ILE A 311 -8.29 15.00 -1.69
C ILE A 311 -8.18 13.82 -2.65
N LEU A 312 -7.16 12.97 -2.51
CA LEU A 312 -6.97 11.78 -3.34
C LEU A 312 -8.15 10.81 -3.21
N LEU A 313 -8.64 10.58 -2.00
CA LEU A 313 -9.80 9.72 -1.77
C LEU A 313 -11.06 10.30 -2.43
N LEU A 314 -11.24 11.61 -2.36
CA LEU A 314 -12.34 12.31 -3.02
C LEU A 314 -12.24 12.20 -4.55
N GLU A 315 -11.04 12.32 -5.12
CA GLU A 315 -10.74 12.12 -6.54
C GLU A 315 -11.07 10.67 -6.97
N ILE A 316 -10.63 9.68 -6.20
CA ILE A 316 -10.89 8.25 -6.44
C ILE A 316 -12.40 7.95 -6.49
N ILE A 317 -13.17 8.51 -5.56
CA ILE A 317 -14.61 8.25 -5.46
C ILE A 317 -15.38 8.96 -6.57
N SER A 318 -15.03 10.21 -6.84
CA SER A 318 -15.80 11.06 -7.76
C SER A 318 -15.36 10.96 -9.22
N GLY A 319 -14.16 10.45 -9.50
CA GLY A 319 -13.55 10.46 -10.83
C GLY A 319 -13.28 11.88 -11.36
N ARG A 320 -13.24 12.88 -10.49
CA ARG A 320 -13.05 14.28 -10.86
C ARG A 320 -11.64 14.75 -10.53
N LEU A 321 -11.11 15.62 -11.38
CA LEU A 321 -9.81 16.26 -11.16
C LEU A 321 -9.81 17.10 -9.87
N PRO A 322 -8.69 17.16 -9.14
CA PRO A 322 -8.53 18.02 -7.97
C PRO A 322 -8.79 19.51 -8.25
N PHE A 323 -8.50 19.92 -9.47
CA PHE A 323 -8.82 21.24 -10.03
C PHE A 323 -9.25 21.13 -11.49
N SER A 324 -10.35 21.78 -11.82
CA SER A 324 -10.86 21.93 -13.20
C SER A 324 -11.20 23.40 -13.44
N LYS A 325 -11.08 23.84 -14.69
CA LYS A 325 -11.47 25.21 -15.09
C LYS A 325 -12.98 25.44 -14.95
N ASP A 326 -13.76 24.37 -15.15
CA ASP A 326 -15.22 24.45 -15.17
C ASP A 326 -15.81 24.35 -13.75
N ASP A 327 -15.27 23.44 -12.93
CA ASP A 327 -15.79 23.12 -11.60
C ASP A 327 -14.99 23.75 -10.44
N GLY A 328 -13.80 24.31 -10.73
CA GLY A 328 -12.90 24.87 -9.73
C GLY A 328 -12.19 23.78 -8.90
N LEU A 329 -12.01 24.06 -7.60
CA LEU A 329 -11.39 23.10 -6.67
C LEU A 329 -12.38 21.99 -6.30
N LEU A 330 -11.92 20.73 -6.40
CA LEU A 330 -12.70 19.54 -6.06
C LEU A 330 -13.33 19.60 -4.66
N VAL A 331 -12.61 20.14 -3.68
CA VAL A 331 -13.11 20.30 -2.30
C VAL A 331 -14.29 21.25 -2.24
N LEU A 332 -14.26 22.35 -3.00
CA LEU A 332 -15.37 23.30 -3.05
C LEU A 332 -16.59 22.70 -3.73
N TRP A 333 -16.40 21.98 -4.82
CA TRP A 333 -17.47 21.23 -5.48
C TRP A 333 -18.10 20.19 -4.52
N ALA A 334 -17.27 19.39 -3.83
CA ALA A 334 -17.72 18.37 -2.90
C ALA A 334 -18.44 18.94 -1.67
N SER A 335 -18.18 20.18 -1.30
CA SER A 335 -18.77 20.82 -0.12
C SER A 335 -20.30 20.80 -0.12
N ALA A 336 -20.92 20.89 -1.31
CA ALA A 336 -22.38 20.84 -1.44
C ALA A 336 -22.97 19.45 -1.06
N TYR A 337 -22.21 18.39 -1.27
CA TYR A 337 -22.58 17.02 -0.91
C TYR A 337 -22.27 16.74 0.57
N ILE A 338 -21.07 17.09 1.01
CA ILE A 338 -20.60 16.90 2.39
C ILE A 338 -21.48 17.66 3.41
N THR A 339 -22.01 18.82 3.01
CA THR A 339 -22.91 19.61 3.87
C THR A 339 -24.38 19.22 3.75
N GLY A 340 -24.71 18.17 2.98
CA GLY A 340 -26.09 17.68 2.81
C GLY A 340 -26.98 18.55 1.91
N LYS A 341 -26.41 19.52 1.16
CA LYS A 341 -27.16 20.33 0.19
C LYS A 341 -27.50 19.55 -1.08
N ARG A 342 -26.75 18.50 -1.37
CA ARG A 342 -26.98 17.58 -2.48
C ARG A 342 -26.89 16.14 -1.99
N PRO A 343 -27.57 15.17 -2.64
CA PRO A 343 -27.49 13.76 -2.27
C PRO A 343 -26.08 13.22 -2.43
N LEU A 344 -25.54 12.52 -1.43
CA LEU A 344 -24.18 11.96 -1.43
C LEU A 344 -23.94 10.99 -2.58
N LYS A 345 -24.94 10.21 -2.99
CA LYS A 345 -24.84 9.28 -4.11
C LYS A 345 -24.43 9.95 -5.42
N ASP A 346 -24.79 11.21 -5.62
CA ASP A 346 -24.48 11.97 -6.83
C ASP A 346 -23.03 12.53 -6.80
N MET A 347 -22.30 12.33 -5.72
CA MET A 347 -20.87 12.65 -5.59
C MET A 347 -20.01 11.54 -6.22
N ALA A 348 -20.49 10.31 -6.27
CA ALA A 348 -19.76 9.21 -6.86
C ALA A 348 -19.65 9.36 -8.39
N ASP A 349 -18.57 8.82 -8.95
CA ASP A 349 -18.35 8.73 -10.38
C ASP A 349 -19.54 8.00 -11.03
N PRO A 350 -20.26 8.61 -11.98
CA PRO A 350 -21.42 8.02 -12.62
C PRO A 350 -21.10 6.77 -13.46
N THR A 351 -19.84 6.53 -13.78
CA THR A 351 -19.40 5.33 -14.50
C THR A 351 -19.36 4.10 -13.60
N LEU A 352 -19.29 4.29 -12.28
CA LEU A 352 -19.24 3.21 -11.31
C LEU A 352 -20.59 2.52 -11.16
N ARG A 353 -20.57 1.19 -11.21
CA ARG A 353 -21.75 0.34 -10.99
C ARG A 353 -21.71 -0.22 -9.57
N SER A 354 -22.89 -0.48 -9.01
CA SER A 354 -23.05 -1.19 -7.73
C SER A 354 -22.41 -0.52 -6.51
N VAL A 355 -22.32 0.81 -6.49
CA VAL A 355 -21.84 1.57 -5.33
C VAL A 355 -22.95 1.66 -4.29
N ARG A 356 -22.68 1.23 -3.06
CA ARG A 356 -23.64 1.32 -1.96
C ARG A 356 -23.60 2.73 -1.36
N GLU A 357 -24.74 3.34 -1.18
CA GLU A 357 -24.87 4.68 -0.59
C GLU A 357 -24.28 4.75 0.84
N GLN A 358 -24.37 3.65 1.58
CA GLN A 358 -23.76 3.52 2.90
C GLN A 358 -22.25 3.64 2.87
N ASP A 359 -21.58 3.04 1.89
CA ASP A 359 -20.12 3.10 1.73
C ASP A 359 -19.69 4.53 1.41
N ILE A 360 -20.40 5.20 0.48
CA ILE A 360 -20.13 6.60 0.15
C ILE A 360 -20.29 7.48 1.37
N SER A 361 -21.37 7.29 2.15
CA SER A 361 -21.63 8.06 3.35
C SER A 361 -20.51 7.91 4.38
N ALA A 362 -20.08 6.68 4.64
CA ALA A 362 -18.99 6.39 5.57
C ALA A 362 -17.65 6.97 5.10
N LEU A 363 -17.32 6.82 3.81
CA LEU A 363 -16.09 7.39 3.22
C LEU A 363 -16.13 8.91 3.20
N CYS A 364 -17.31 9.52 3.04
CA CYS A 364 -17.49 10.96 3.08
C CYS A 364 -17.15 11.54 4.47
N GLU A 365 -17.47 10.84 5.55
CA GLU A 365 -17.05 11.28 6.90
C GLU A 365 -15.53 11.19 7.09
N VAL A 366 -14.87 10.17 6.52
CA VAL A 366 -13.40 10.10 6.50
C VAL A 366 -12.83 11.27 5.71
N ILE A 367 -13.32 11.52 4.51
CA ILE A 367 -12.88 12.65 3.67
C ILE A 367 -13.03 13.95 4.44
N LYS A 368 -14.21 14.20 5.02
CA LYS A 368 -14.53 15.41 5.79
C LYS A 368 -13.57 15.64 6.96
N SER A 369 -13.18 14.58 7.66
CA SER A 369 -12.20 14.69 8.75
C SER A 369 -10.79 15.01 8.23
N CYS A 370 -10.37 14.37 7.12
CA CYS A 370 -9.08 14.59 6.50
C CYS A 370 -8.90 16.00 5.91
N ILE A 371 -9.95 16.55 5.26
CA ILE A 371 -9.92 17.88 4.64
C ILE A 371 -10.31 19.01 5.58
N ASN A 372 -10.37 18.77 6.89
CA ASN A 372 -10.67 19.81 7.87
C ASN A 372 -9.75 21.02 7.64
N PRO A 373 -10.30 22.26 7.55
CA PRO A 373 -9.50 23.47 7.33
C PRO A 373 -8.53 23.76 8.48
N LYS A 374 -8.78 23.23 9.67
CA LYS A 374 -7.88 23.35 10.82
C LYS A 374 -6.96 22.12 10.86
N PRO A 375 -5.67 22.25 10.56
CA PRO A 375 -4.75 21.11 10.49
C PRO A 375 -4.73 20.27 11.78
N LYS A 376 -4.68 20.90 12.94
CA LYS A 376 -4.65 20.22 14.25
C LYS A 376 -5.91 19.41 14.62
N GLU A 377 -7.01 19.62 13.90
CA GLU A 377 -8.25 18.85 14.08
C GLU A 377 -8.34 17.67 13.09
N ARG A 378 -7.34 17.47 12.23
CA ARG A 378 -7.26 16.33 11.32
C ARG A 378 -6.85 15.06 12.09
N PRO A 379 -7.39 13.90 11.72
CA PRO A 379 -6.95 12.63 12.31
C PRO A 379 -5.49 12.32 11.96
N THR A 380 -4.88 11.42 12.70
CA THR A 380 -3.61 10.79 12.33
C THR A 380 -3.80 9.78 11.18
N MET A 381 -2.73 9.44 10.46
CA MET A 381 -2.81 8.41 9.40
C MET A 381 -3.24 7.04 9.94
N ALA A 382 -2.87 6.70 11.17
CA ALA A 382 -3.30 5.48 11.84
C ALA A 382 -4.82 5.46 12.10
N GLU A 383 -5.40 6.59 12.52
CA GLU A 383 -6.84 6.72 12.71
C GLU A 383 -7.58 6.62 11.37
N VAL A 384 -7.07 7.28 10.33
CA VAL A 384 -7.62 7.19 8.96
C VAL A 384 -7.57 5.74 8.45
N ALA A 385 -6.43 5.06 8.57
CA ALA A 385 -6.28 3.67 8.16
C ALA A 385 -7.24 2.74 8.89
N ASN A 386 -7.43 2.95 10.17
CA ASN A 386 -8.38 2.16 10.96
C ASN A 386 -9.84 2.39 10.54
N GLN A 387 -10.25 3.65 10.32
CA GLN A 387 -11.58 3.97 9.82
C GLN A 387 -11.82 3.39 8.43
N MET A 388 -10.89 3.55 7.52
CA MET A 388 -10.96 2.99 6.17
C MET A 388 -11.06 1.46 6.19
N ARG A 389 -10.33 0.78 7.08
CA ARG A 389 -10.38 -0.68 7.24
C ARG A 389 -11.75 -1.16 7.72
N LEU A 390 -12.37 -0.43 8.66
CA LEU A 390 -13.71 -0.75 9.15
C LEU A 390 -14.79 -0.60 8.07
N ILE A 391 -14.65 0.39 7.17
CA ILE A 391 -15.61 0.67 6.10
C ILE A 391 -15.45 -0.33 4.96
N THR A 392 -14.22 -0.57 4.50
CA THR A 392 -13.94 -1.36 3.30
C THR A 392 -13.83 -2.84 3.57
N ALA A 393 -13.52 -3.24 4.82
CA ALA A 393 -13.17 -4.60 5.24
C ALA A 393 -11.98 -5.21 4.44
N ILE A 394 -11.14 -4.39 3.79
CA ILE A 394 -9.96 -4.83 3.04
C ILE A 394 -8.75 -4.86 3.97
N PRO A 395 -8.21 -6.03 4.33
CA PRO A 395 -7.01 -6.13 5.14
C PRO A 395 -5.74 -5.80 4.34
N PRO A 396 -4.60 -5.52 5.00
CA PRO A 396 -3.34 -5.18 4.31
C PRO A 396 -2.91 -6.19 3.24
N VAL A 397 -3.11 -7.49 3.48
CA VAL A 397 -2.75 -8.56 2.52
C VAL A 397 -3.52 -8.45 1.19
N GLU A 398 -4.79 -8.03 1.24
CA GLU A 398 -5.61 -7.87 0.03
C GLU A 398 -5.30 -6.57 -0.72
N ALA A 399 -4.86 -5.54 0.00
CA ALA A 399 -4.49 -4.25 -0.60
C ALA A 399 -3.10 -4.27 -1.25
N THR A 400 -2.22 -5.22 -0.84
CA THR A 400 -0.86 -5.32 -1.39
C THR A 400 -0.83 -5.99 -2.77
N PRO A 401 0.21 -5.70 -3.59
CA PRO A 401 0.47 -6.44 -4.82
C PRO A 401 0.57 -7.95 -4.58
N LYS A 402 -0.09 -8.74 -5.40
CA LYS A 402 -0.02 -10.21 -5.36
C LYS A 402 1.22 -10.74 -6.07
N SER A 403 1.61 -10.06 -7.15
CA SER A 403 2.83 -10.35 -7.90
C SER A 403 3.82 -9.21 -7.68
N SER A 404 5.04 -9.54 -7.25
CA SER A 404 6.15 -8.58 -7.23
C SER A 404 6.91 -8.73 -8.54
N PRO A 405 7.42 -7.66 -9.16
CA PRO A 405 8.38 -7.78 -10.25
C PRO A 405 9.62 -8.61 -9.86
N LEU A 406 9.82 -8.79 -8.55
CA LEU A 406 10.91 -9.54 -7.94
C LEU A 406 10.45 -10.92 -7.42
N TRP A 407 9.30 -11.45 -7.87
CA TRP A 407 8.73 -12.73 -7.40
C TRP A 407 9.67 -13.92 -7.53
N TRP A 408 10.49 -13.94 -8.57
CA TRP A 408 11.48 -14.98 -8.79
C TRP A 408 12.57 -14.98 -7.72
N ALA A 409 12.88 -13.83 -7.16
CA ALA A 409 13.83 -13.69 -6.08
C ALA A 409 13.27 -14.21 -4.74
N ASP A 410 11.96 -14.14 -4.55
CA ASP A 410 11.27 -14.76 -3.40
C ASP A 410 11.27 -16.29 -3.49
N LEU A 411 11.29 -16.86 -4.72
CA LEU A 411 11.34 -18.31 -4.96
C LEU A 411 12.72 -18.92 -4.69
N GLU A 412 13.81 -18.21 -4.97
CA GLU A 412 15.18 -18.70 -4.74
C GLU A 412 15.50 -18.93 -3.25
N ILE A 413 14.88 -18.16 -2.36
CA ILE A 413 15.07 -18.31 -0.90
C ILE A 413 14.31 -19.50 -0.33
N VAL A 414 13.16 -19.85 -0.91
CA VAL A 414 12.36 -21.00 -0.44
C VAL A 414 12.98 -22.33 -0.91
N SER A 415 13.84 -22.30 -1.92
CA SER A 415 14.48 -23.50 -2.50
C SER A 415 15.90 -23.77 -1.99
N SER A 416 16.47 -22.91 -1.17
CA SER A 416 17.79 -23.05 -0.55
C SER A 416 17.67 -23.32 0.96
#